data_e87d984821eaf6750db8826213c4fb74
#
_entry.id   e87d984821eaf6750db8826213c4fb74
#
_cell.length_a   1.000
_cell.length_b   1.000
_cell.length_c   1.000
_cell.angle_alpha   90.00
_cell.angle_beta   90.00
_cell.angle_gamma   90.00
#
_symmetry.space_group_name_H-M   'P 1'
#
loop_
_entity.id
_entity.type
_entity.pdbx_description
1 polymer ?
#
loop_
_entity_poly.entity_id
_entity_poly.type
_entity_poly.pdbx_seq_one_letter_code
_entity_poly.pdbx_strand_id
1 'polypeptide(L)'
;MLPIVFSHANSFPASTYRVLFQHLRARGIEVSAVERYGHDPKYPVTNNWPHLVQQLADFATPQVERLGQPVFLVGHSLGGFLSVMAAARHPHLVRGVLLIDSPLLGGWKANAVDVAKRTQVVGSISPGKVSRQRRFSWASNEEALEHFRKKKAFAHWDPEVLGDYITHGLVDHDGKRVLGFDRAVETAIYNTLPHNLGRLLSTHPLQCPAAFIGGRDSDEMRQVGMAMTLRITQGRTMMLDGSHLFPMEQPMATAAAIEAALLNLAALNPVKH
;
A
#
# COMPACT_ATOMS: atom_id res chain seq x y z
N MET A 1 15.55 16.31 7.05
CA MET A 1 14.53 15.31 7.44
C MET A 1 13.83 14.80 6.18
N LEU A 2 13.48 13.52 6.10
CA LEU A 2 12.77 12.93 4.96
C LEU A 2 11.33 12.62 5.40
N PRO A 3 10.37 13.57 5.20
CA PRO A 3 8.98 13.33 5.59
C PRO A 3 8.31 12.40 4.60
N ILE A 4 7.64 11.36 5.10
CA ILE A 4 6.86 10.45 4.30
C ILE A 4 5.40 10.40 4.74
N VAL A 5 4.51 10.21 3.77
CA VAL A 5 3.15 9.74 3.99
C VAL A 5 3.07 8.30 3.51
N PHE A 6 2.82 7.39 4.45
CA PHE A 6 2.76 5.96 4.16
C PHE A 6 1.33 5.51 3.89
N SER A 7 1.17 4.69 2.86
CA SER A 7 -0.10 4.07 2.47
C SER A 7 0.01 2.56 2.56
N HIS A 8 -0.85 1.96 3.37
CA HIS A 8 -0.85 0.53 3.70
C HIS A 8 -1.35 -0.36 2.54
N ALA A 9 -1.06 -1.67 2.61
CA ALA A 9 -1.66 -2.68 1.75
C ALA A 9 -3.13 -2.94 2.12
N ASN A 10 -3.94 -3.39 1.14
CA ASN A 10 -5.32 -3.80 1.41
C ASN A 10 -5.36 -4.85 2.53
N SER A 11 -6.33 -4.76 3.43
CA SER A 11 -6.52 -5.65 4.60
C SER A 11 -5.68 -5.34 5.84
N PHE A 12 -4.64 -4.50 5.74
CA PHE A 12 -3.71 -4.25 6.83
C PHE A 12 -3.71 -2.78 7.22
N PRO A 13 -4.33 -2.38 8.35
CA PRO A 13 -4.29 -1.00 8.84
C PRO A 13 -2.84 -0.51 9.02
N ALA A 14 -2.62 0.81 8.98
CA ALA A 14 -1.28 1.36 9.13
C ALA A 14 -0.61 0.98 10.46
N SER A 15 -1.39 0.79 11.52
CA SER A 15 -0.93 0.28 12.83
C SER A 15 -0.23 -1.08 12.75
N THR A 16 -0.52 -1.92 11.74
CA THR A 16 0.21 -3.18 11.47
C THR A 16 1.68 -2.94 11.13
N TYR A 17 2.03 -1.75 10.64
CA TYR A 17 3.40 -1.39 10.25
C TYR A 17 4.17 -0.66 11.37
N ARG A 18 3.70 -0.71 12.64
CA ARG A 18 4.29 0.01 13.75
C ARG A 18 5.80 -0.27 13.90
N VAL A 19 6.21 -1.53 13.82
CA VAL A 19 7.63 -1.93 13.91
C VAL A 19 8.45 -1.31 12.77
N LEU A 20 7.95 -1.38 11.53
CA LEU A 20 8.58 -0.70 10.40
C LEU A 20 8.70 0.81 10.64
N PHE A 21 7.64 1.45 11.14
CA PHE A 21 7.66 2.89 11.42
C PHE A 21 8.63 3.27 12.54
N GLN A 22 8.81 2.43 13.55
CA GLN A 22 9.83 2.63 14.59
C GLN A 22 11.23 2.62 13.99
N HIS A 23 11.54 1.63 13.12
CA HIS A 23 12.84 1.56 12.44
C HIS A 23 13.08 2.75 11.49
N LEU A 24 12.04 3.25 10.81
CA LEU A 24 12.13 4.46 9.97
C LEU A 24 12.41 5.71 10.82
N ARG A 25 11.66 5.89 11.93
CA ARG A 25 11.88 7.03 12.84
C ARG A 25 13.27 7.02 13.48
N ALA A 26 13.79 5.85 13.84
CA ALA A 26 15.15 5.70 14.33
C ALA A 26 16.23 6.13 13.31
N ARG A 27 15.89 6.17 12.02
CA ARG A 27 16.70 6.68 10.90
C ARG A 27 16.44 8.15 10.55
N GLY A 28 15.70 8.88 11.38
CA GLY A 28 15.38 10.29 11.15
C GLY A 28 14.33 10.53 10.06
N ILE A 29 13.56 9.51 9.69
CA ILE A 29 12.43 9.63 8.74
C ILE A 29 11.16 9.93 9.53
N GLU A 30 10.50 11.04 9.20
CA GLU A 30 9.20 11.39 9.78
C GLU A 30 8.09 10.63 9.06
N VAL A 31 7.33 9.81 9.80
CA VAL A 31 6.28 8.95 9.23
C VAL A 31 4.91 9.40 9.69
N SER A 32 4.05 9.76 8.73
CA SER A 32 2.61 9.89 8.87
C SER A 32 1.92 8.82 8.01
N ALA A 33 0.76 8.32 8.42
CA ALA A 33 0.07 7.26 7.69
C ALA A 33 -1.45 7.40 7.80
N VAL A 34 -2.16 7.11 6.70
CA VAL A 34 -3.61 6.91 6.72
C VAL A 34 -3.89 5.55 7.36
N GLU A 35 -4.66 5.53 8.45
CA GLU A 35 -4.90 4.30 9.22
C GLU A 35 -5.67 3.25 8.43
N ARG A 36 -6.74 3.64 7.73
CA ARG A 36 -7.54 2.72 6.89
C ARG A 36 -8.13 3.44 5.69
N TYR A 37 -7.86 2.94 4.50
CA TYR A 37 -8.52 3.42 3.28
C TYR A 37 -9.92 2.83 3.13
N GLY A 38 -10.86 3.64 2.62
CA GLY A 38 -12.21 3.21 2.26
C GLY A 38 -13.17 2.97 3.42
N HIS A 39 -12.77 3.30 4.67
CA HIS A 39 -13.63 3.17 5.86
C HIS A 39 -14.31 4.48 6.26
N ASP A 40 -13.87 5.60 5.72
CA ASP A 40 -14.51 6.90 5.89
C ASP A 40 -15.58 7.06 4.80
N PRO A 41 -16.86 7.29 5.15
CA PRO A 41 -17.94 7.51 4.17
C PRO A 41 -17.67 8.64 3.17
N LYS A 42 -16.85 9.61 3.54
CA LYS A 42 -16.40 10.69 2.65
C LYS A 42 -15.61 10.15 1.44
N TYR A 43 -14.96 8.99 1.58
CA TYR A 43 -14.09 8.40 0.55
C TYR A 43 -14.53 6.98 0.19
N PRO A 44 -15.69 6.81 -0.45
CA PRO A 44 -16.23 5.49 -0.80
C PRO A 44 -15.31 4.76 -1.79
N VAL A 45 -15.30 3.43 -1.70
CA VAL A 45 -14.57 2.59 -2.65
C VAL A 45 -15.36 2.50 -3.96
N THR A 46 -14.84 3.13 -5.00
CA THR A 46 -15.44 3.13 -6.34
C THR A 46 -14.43 2.71 -7.40
N ASN A 47 -14.89 2.45 -8.62
CA ASN A 47 -14.05 1.94 -9.71
C ASN A 47 -12.84 2.87 -9.97
N ASN A 48 -11.64 2.28 -10.09
CA ASN A 48 -10.36 2.99 -10.24
C ASN A 48 -9.98 3.90 -9.06
N TRP A 49 -10.60 3.79 -7.90
CA TRP A 49 -10.25 4.39 -6.61
C TRP A 49 -10.09 5.92 -6.53
N PRO A 50 -10.88 6.74 -7.25
CA PRO A 50 -10.68 8.20 -7.25
C PRO A 50 -10.82 8.81 -5.84
N HIS A 51 -11.75 8.29 -5.02
CA HIS A 51 -11.98 8.79 -3.66
C HIS A 51 -10.88 8.36 -2.68
N LEU A 52 -10.31 7.16 -2.85
CA LEU A 52 -9.16 6.74 -2.02
C LEU A 52 -7.91 7.57 -2.36
N VAL A 53 -7.73 7.95 -3.63
CA VAL A 53 -6.68 8.89 -4.04
C VAL A 53 -6.91 10.27 -3.40
N GLN A 54 -8.16 10.75 -3.37
CA GLN A 54 -8.51 11.99 -2.69
C GLN A 54 -8.27 11.90 -1.19
N GLN A 55 -8.57 10.77 -0.54
CA GLN A 55 -8.28 10.53 0.88
C GLN A 55 -6.77 10.70 1.16
N LEU A 56 -5.92 10.15 0.31
CA LEU A 56 -4.47 10.31 0.44
C LEU A 56 -4.04 11.76 0.25
N ALA A 57 -4.59 12.46 -0.75
CA ALA A 57 -4.26 13.87 -1.00
C ALA A 57 -4.70 14.78 0.15
N ASP A 58 -5.94 14.61 0.64
CA ASP A 58 -6.48 15.36 1.78
C ASP A 58 -5.68 15.10 3.08
N PHE A 59 -5.16 13.87 3.25
CA PHE A 59 -4.27 13.53 4.37
C PHE A 59 -2.87 14.14 4.22
N ALA A 60 -2.33 14.18 3.01
CA ALA A 60 -0.99 14.72 2.75
C ALA A 60 -0.93 16.25 2.81
N THR A 61 -2.01 16.95 2.43
CA THR A 61 -2.07 18.41 2.38
C THR A 61 -1.64 19.09 3.69
N PRO A 62 -2.23 18.79 4.85
CA PRO A 62 -1.82 19.42 6.12
C PRO A 62 -0.38 19.08 6.52
N GLN A 63 0.17 17.95 6.07
CA GLN A 63 1.58 17.61 6.31
C GLN A 63 2.49 18.52 5.49
N VAL A 64 2.15 18.74 4.22
CA VAL A 64 2.89 19.64 3.32
C VAL A 64 2.83 21.08 3.83
N GLU A 65 1.67 21.55 4.25
CA GLU A 65 1.48 22.90 4.83
C GLU A 65 2.32 23.08 6.10
N ARG A 66 2.27 22.13 7.03
CA ARG A 66 3.05 22.16 8.27
C ARG A 66 4.55 22.16 8.03
N LEU A 67 5.01 21.41 7.02
CA LEU A 67 6.43 21.23 6.70
C LEU A 67 6.98 22.31 5.77
N GLY A 68 6.11 23.05 5.07
CA GLY A 68 6.50 24.02 4.03
C GLY A 68 7.17 23.39 2.82
N GLN A 69 7.05 22.07 2.63
CA GLN A 69 7.65 21.32 1.52
C GLN A 69 6.85 20.09 1.15
N PRO A 70 6.91 19.61 -0.11
CA PRO A 70 6.29 18.37 -0.52
C PRO A 70 6.86 17.16 0.22
N VAL A 71 6.03 16.11 0.41
CA VAL A 71 6.38 14.86 1.09
C VAL A 71 6.69 13.75 0.10
N PHE A 72 7.36 12.70 0.56
CA PHE A 72 7.44 11.45 -0.20
C PHE A 72 6.19 10.60 0.07
N LEU A 73 5.59 10.06 -0.98
CA LEU A 73 4.53 9.06 -0.86
C LEU A 73 5.16 7.67 -0.93
N VAL A 74 5.00 6.91 0.14
CA VAL A 74 5.51 5.53 0.25
C VAL A 74 4.32 4.60 0.38
N GLY A 75 4.16 3.67 -0.54
CA GLY A 75 2.97 2.83 -0.55
C GLY A 75 3.25 1.35 -0.78
N HIS A 76 2.66 0.50 0.06
CA HIS A 76 2.71 -0.94 -0.07
C HIS A 76 1.46 -1.45 -0.80
N SER A 77 1.65 -2.26 -1.85
CA SER A 77 0.55 -2.89 -2.59
C SER A 77 -0.51 -1.86 -3.05
N LEU A 78 -1.75 -1.91 -2.54
CA LEU A 78 -2.78 -0.87 -2.74
C LEU A 78 -2.20 0.54 -2.60
N GLY A 79 -1.44 0.76 -1.53
CA GLY A 79 -0.87 2.08 -1.21
C GLY A 79 0.06 2.63 -2.28
N GLY A 80 0.78 1.77 -2.99
CA GLY A 80 1.65 2.18 -4.09
C GLY A 80 0.87 2.68 -5.31
N PHE A 81 -0.23 2.01 -5.66
CA PHE A 81 -1.15 2.53 -6.69
C PHE A 81 -1.72 3.90 -6.31
N LEU A 82 -2.18 4.05 -5.05
CA LEU A 82 -2.71 5.32 -4.56
C LEU A 82 -1.64 6.42 -4.61
N SER A 83 -0.39 6.10 -4.23
CA SER A 83 0.74 7.02 -4.24
C SER A 83 1.06 7.54 -5.66
N VAL A 84 1.12 6.66 -6.67
CA VAL A 84 1.33 7.05 -8.07
C VAL A 84 0.18 7.90 -8.59
N MET A 85 -1.06 7.50 -8.30
CA MET A 85 -2.24 8.22 -8.77
C MET A 85 -2.38 9.59 -8.10
N ALA A 86 -2.05 9.71 -6.81
CA ALA A 86 -2.03 10.97 -6.09
C ALA A 86 -0.91 11.89 -6.63
N ALA A 87 0.30 11.38 -6.86
CA ALA A 87 1.40 12.14 -7.43
C ALA A 87 1.09 12.68 -8.83
N ALA A 88 0.35 11.91 -9.65
CA ALA A 88 -0.09 12.35 -10.97
C ALA A 88 -1.14 13.46 -10.92
N ARG A 89 -2.06 13.42 -9.93
CA ARG A 89 -3.18 14.37 -9.80
C ARG A 89 -2.85 15.59 -8.95
N HIS A 90 -1.96 15.45 -7.98
CA HIS A 90 -1.57 16.47 -7.00
C HIS A 90 -0.05 16.61 -6.91
N PRO A 91 0.64 16.94 -8.04
CA PRO A 91 2.10 16.96 -8.10
C PRO A 91 2.75 17.92 -7.10
N HIS A 92 2.06 19.00 -6.71
CA HIS A 92 2.53 19.97 -5.73
C HIS A 92 2.68 19.41 -4.31
N LEU A 93 2.01 18.29 -3.99
CA LEU A 93 2.12 17.64 -2.69
C LEU A 93 3.30 16.65 -2.61
N VAL A 94 3.87 16.24 -3.76
CA VAL A 94 4.68 15.01 -3.83
C VAL A 94 6.10 15.30 -4.32
N ARG A 95 7.07 15.04 -3.45
CA ARG A 95 8.50 15.13 -3.75
C ARG A 95 9.04 13.91 -4.50
N GLY A 96 8.49 12.73 -4.24
CA GLY A 96 8.85 11.47 -4.86
C GLY A 96 7.92 10.34 -4.45
N VAL A 97 7.91 9.25 -5.21
CA VAL A 97 7.07 8.06 -4.95
C VAL A 97 7.93 6.83 -4.75
N LEU A 98 7.70 6.09 -3.67
CA LEU A 98 8.30 4.79 -3.42
C LEU A 98 7.22 3.72 -3.38
N LEU A 99 7.33 2.78 -4.30
CA LEU A 99 6.45 1.62 -4.42
C LEU A 99 7.06 0.44 -3.65
N ILE A 100 6.34 -0.12 -2.69
CA ILE A 100 6.73 -1.31 -1.96
C ILE A 100 5.83 -2.45 -2.44
N ASP A 101 6.42 -3.41 -3.13
CA ASP A 101 5.76 -4.55 -3.77
C ASP A 101 4.40 -4.21 -4.42
N SER A 102 4.41 -3.14 -5.16
CA SER A 102 3.26 -2.58 -5.88
C SER A 102 3.52 -2.62 -7.39
N PRO A 103 3.55 -3.80 -8.01
CA PRO A 103 3.75 -3.90 -9.44
C PRO A 103 2.56 -3.28 -10.18
N LEU A 104 2.83 -2.25 -10.99
CA LEU A 104 1.79 -1.45 -11.61
C LEU A 104 1.18 -2.14 -12.82
N LEU A 105 -0.13 -2.22 -12.84
CA LEU A 105 -0.89 -2.86 -13.90
C LEU A 105 -0.94 -1.98 -15.15
N GLY A 106 -0.51 -2.53 -16.28
CA GLY A 106 -0.50 -1.81 -17.56
C GLY A 106 -0.75 -2.70 -18.78
N GLY A 107 -0.89 -2.08 -19.96
CA GLY A 107 -1.03 -2.78 -21.22
C GLY A 107 -2.27 -3.68 -21.31
N TRP A 108 -2.12 -4.83 -21.96
CA TRP A 108 -3.23 -5.77 -22.18
C TRP A 108 -3.81 -6.36 -20.88
N LYS A 109 -3.01 -6.47 -19.81
CA LYS A 109 -3.50 -6.94 -18.49
C LYS A 109 -4.48 -5.95 -17.86
N ALA A 110 -4.22 -4.65 -18.02
CA ALA A 110 -5.18 -3.62 -17.58
C ALA A 110 -6.50 -3.71 -18.37
N ASN A 111 -6.41 -3.94 -19.69
CA ASN A 111 -7.59 -4.16 -20.52
C ASN A 111 -8.35 -5.43 -20.13
N ALA A 112 -7.66 -6.51 -19.77
CA ALA A 112 -8.28 -7.75 -19.30
C ALA A 112 -9.05 -7.52 -17.99
N VAL A 113 -8.52 -6.73 -17.07
CA VAL A 113 -9.22 -6.33 -15.82
C VAL A 113 -10.46 -5.49 -16.13
N ASP A 114 -10.39 -4.54 -17.08
CA ASP A 114 -11.56 -3.75 -17.51
C ASP A 114 -12.67 -4.64 -18.07
N VAL A 115 -12.33 -5.55 -18.97
CA VAL A 115 -13.28 -6.51 -19.54
C VAL A 115 -13.89 -7.40 -18.46
N ALA A 116 -13.09 -7.96 -17.55
CA ALA A 116 -13.58 -8.80 -16.47
C ALA A 116 -14.54 -8.06 -15.54
N LYS A 117 -14.35 -6.77 -15.32
CA LYS A 117 -15.28 -5.92 -14.55
C LYS A 117 -16.59 -5.71 -15.27
N ARG A 118 -16.58 -5.41 -16.58
CA ARG A 118 -17.78 -5.19 -17.39
C ARG A 118 -18.64 -6.45 -17.48
N THR A 119 -18.02 -7.62 -17.49
CA THR A 119 -18.70 -8.92 -17.53
C THR A 119 -19.08 -9.46 -16.15
N GLN A 120 -18.85 -8.71 -15.08
CA GLN A 120 -19.08 -9.09 -13.68
C GLN A 120 -18.37 -10.37 -13.22
N VAL A 121 -17.39 -10.86 -13.95
CA VAL A 121 -16.61 -12.07 -13.64
C VAL A 121 -15.53 -11.78 -12.59
N VAL A 122 -15.14 -10.52 -12.40
CA VAL A 122 -14.11 -10.10 -11.42
C VAL A 122 -14.37 -10.69 -10.03
N GLY A 123 -15.62 -10.67 -9.56
CA GLY A 123 -15.97 -11.17 -8.23
C GLY A 123 -15.72 -12.67 -8.02
N SER A 124 -15.58 -13.46 -9.09
CA SER A 124 -15.34 -14.91 -9.03
C SER A 124 -13.87 -15.29 -9.17
N ILE A 125 -13.05 -14.45 -9.80
CA ILE A 125 -11.63 -14.73 -10.09
C ILE A 125 -10.66 -13.84 -9.30
N SER A 126 -11.16 -12.77 -8.67
CA SER A 126 -10.32 -11.85 -7.89
C SER A 126 -10.03 -12.37 -6.48
N PRO A 127 -8.97 -11.89 -5.81
CA PRO A 127 -8.73 -12.12 -4.38
C PRO A 127 -9.93 -11.70 -3.50
N GLY A 128 -10.83 -10.87 -4.00
CA GLY A 128 -12.08 -10.48 -3.34
C GLY A 128 -13.00 -11.66 -2.99
N LYS A 129 -12.91 -12.80 -3.72
CA LYS A 129 -13.63 -14.03 -3.34
C LYS A 129 -13.10 -14.58 -2.01
N VAL A 130 -11.79 -14.59 -1.83
CA VAL A 130 -11.14 -15.08 -0.61
C VAL A 130 -11.44 -14.14 0.56
N SER A 131 -11.34 -12.82 0.36
CA SER A 131 -11.63 -11.83 1.41
C SER A 131 -13.07 -11.92 1.92
N ARG A 132 -14.03 -12.15 1.03
CA ARG A 132 -15.44 -12.30 1.38
C ARG A 132 -15.72 -13.49 2.27
N GLN A 133 -14.97 -14.59 2.11
CA GLN A 133 -15.20 -15.86 2.78
C GLN A 133 -14.29 -16.09 3.99
N ARG A 134 -13.26 -15.24 4.19
CA ARG A 134 -12.32 -15.45 5.30
C ARG A 134 -13.00 -15.30 6.66
N ARG A 135 -12.50 -16.03 7.64
CA ARG A 135 -12.90 -15.87 9.04
C ARG A 135 -12.60 -14.45 9.49
N PHE A 136 -13.51 -13.85 10.24
CA PHE A 136 -13.43 -12.46 10.67
C PHE A 136 -13.70 -12.23 12.16
N SER A 137 -13.98 -13.30 12.92
CA SER A 137 -14.33 -13.22 14.35
C SER A 137 -13.69 -14.36 15.14
N TRP A 138 -13.21 -14.04 16.33
CA TRP A 138 -12.57 -14.95 17.30
C TRP A 138 -13.05 -14.60 18.70
N ALA A 139 -12.99 -15.58 19.63
CA ALA A 139 -13.38 -15.39 21.02
C ALA A 139 -12.38 -14.50 21.78
N SER A 140 -11.08 -14.54 21.38
CA SER A 140 -10.03 -13.77 22.05
C SER A 140 -8.87 -13.43 21.08
N ASN A 141 -7.94 -12.57 21.52
CA ASN A 141 -6.69 -12.28 20.80
C ASN A 141 -5.82 -13.53 20.65
N GLU A 142 -5.77 -14.40 21.66
CA GLU A 142 -4.99 -15.64 21.66
C GLU A 142 -5.49 -16.59 20.57
N GLU A 143 -6.82 -16.76 20.47
CA GLU A 143 -7.44 -17.57 19.41
C GLU A 143 -7.15 -17.00 18.02
N ALA A 144 -7.23 -15.67 17.86
CA ALA A 144 -6.92 -15.01 16.61
C ALA A 144 -5.42 -15.18 16.25
N LEU A 145 -4.52 -14.99 17.19
CA LEU A 145 -3.08 -15.16 17.02
C LEU A 145 -2.75 -16.60 16.57
N GLU A 146 -3.32 -17.61 17.22
CA GLU A 146 -3.14 -19.00 16.84
C GLU A 146 -3.69 -19.29 15.44
N HIS A 147 -4.85 -18.73 15.11
CA HIS A 147 -5.44 -18.84 13.78
C HIS A 147 -4.52 -18.28 12.70
N PHE A 148 -3.98 -17.06 12.89
CA PHE A 148 -3.14 -16.41 11.88
C PHE A 148 -1.78 -17.09 11.75
N ARG A 149 -1.14 -17.53 12.84
CA ARG A 149 0.12 -18.29 12.81
C ARG A 149 0.07 -19.55 11.93
N LYS A 150 -1.11 -20.19 11.82
CA LYS A 150 -1.33 -21.37 10.98
C LYS A 150 -1.54 -21.06 9.50
N LYS A 151 -1.67 -19.77 9.14
CA LYS A 151 -1.88 -19.35 7.75
C LYS A 151 -0.56 -19.12 7.04
N LYS A 152 -0.40 -19.72 5.84
CA LYS A 152 0.82 -19.58 5.02
C LYS A 152 1.26 -18.13 4.85
N ALA A 153 0.31 -17.20 4.61
CA ALA A 153 0.59 -15.80 4.40
C ALA A 153 1.19 -15.07 5.62
N PHE A 154 1.08 -15.65 6.82
CA PHE A 154 1.58 -15.08 8.08
C PHE A 154 2.74 -15.88 8.66
N ALA A 155 3.12 -16.98 8.03
CA ALA A 155 4.08 -17.95 8.58
C ALA A 155 5.49 -17.37 8.78
N HIS A 156 5.85 -16.36 7.99
CA HIS A 156 7.17 -15.72 8.01
C HIS A 156 7.14 -14.30 8.61
N TRP A 157 5.99 -13.85 9.11
CA TRP A 157 5.90 -12.53 9.72
C TRP A 157 6.77 -12.43 10.98
N ASP A 158 7.36 -11.26 11.16
CA ASP A 158 7.97 -10.91 12.44
C ASP A 158 6.93 -11.08 13.57
N PRO A 159 7.29 -11.76 14.68
CA PRO A 159 6.34 -12.02 15.78
C PRO A 159 5.74 -10.75 16.39
N GLU A 160 6.50 -9.65 16.46
CA GLU A 160 6.01 -8.37 16.97
C GLU A 160 5.01 -7.74 16.02
N VAL A 161 5.27 -7.80 14.70
CA VAL A 161 4.34 -7.32 13.67
C VAL A 161 3.04 -8.11 13.67
N LEU A 162 3.12 -9.43 13.85
CA LEU A 162 1.91 -10.25 13.99
C LEU A 162 1.14 -9.90 15.27
N GLY A 163 1.83 -9.64 16.37
CA GLY A 163 1.26 -9.15 17.62
C GLY A 163 0.52 -7.81 17.42
N ASP A 164 1.12 -6.88 16.69
CA ASP A 164 0.50 -5.59 16.32
C ASP A 164 -0.77 -5.77 15.48
N TYR A 165 -0.73 -6.67 14.50
CA TYR A 165 -1.91 -6.97 13.69
C TYR A 165 -3.07 -7.52 14.53
N ILE A 166 -2.78 -8.36 15.54
CA ILE A 166 -3.81 -8.87 16.46
C ILE A 166 -4.30 -7.76 17.38
N THR A 167 -3.42 -6.92 17.90
CA THR A 167 -3.75 -5.89 18.88
C THR A 167 -4.54 -4.74 18.25
N HIS A 168 -4.10 -4.26 17.09
CA HIS A 168 -4.61 -3.05 16.44
C HIS A 168 -5.49 -3.34 15.22
N GLY A 169 -5.28 -4.47 14.56
CA GLY A 169 -6.07 -4.89 13.38
C GLY A 169 -7.40 -5.54 13.76
N LEU A 170 -7.61 -5.91 15.02
CA LEU A 170 -8.87 -6.41 15.54
C LEU A 170 -9.51 -5.40 16.49
N VAL A 171 -10.85 -5.36 16.51
CA VAL A 171 -11.66 -4.52 17.40
C VAL A 171 -12.63 -5.38 18.18
N ASP A 172 -13.09 -4.87 19.34
CA ASP A 172 -14.13 -5.54 20.13
C ASP A 172 -15.51 -5.29 19.52
N HIS A 173 -16.27 -6.36 19.37
CA HIS A 173 -17.66 -6.32 18.94
C HIS A 173 -18.42 -7.50 19.57
N ASP A 174 -19.42 -7.17 20.38
CA ASP A 174 -20.27 -8.14 21.11
C ASP A 174 -19.47 -9.21 21.86
N GLY A 175 -18.43 -8.80 22.59
CA GLY A 175 -17.58 -9.69 23.39
C GLY A 175 -16.67 -10.62 22.57
N LYS A 176 -16.50 -10.35 21.28
CA LYS A 176 -15.59 -11.04 20.38
C LYS A 176 -14.58 -10.08 19.77
N ARG A 177 -13.46 -10.62 19.32
CA ARG A 177 -12.48 -9.89 18.51
C ARG A 177 -12.84 -10.06 17.04
N VAL A 178 -13.09 -8.98 16.32
CA VAL A 178 -13.44 -8.99 14.89
C VAL A 178 -12.43 -8.20 14.09
N LEU A 179 -12.31 -8.49 12.78
CA LEU A 179 -11.45 -7.70 11.90
C LEU A 179 -11.87 -6.24 11.90
N GLY A 180 -10.96 -5.35 12.26
CA GLY A 180 -11.16 -3.90 12.19
C GLY A 180 -11.16 -3.37 10.76
N PHE A 181 -10.53 -4.11 9.82
CA PHE A 181 -10.65 -3.84 8.39
C PHE A 181 -11.86 -4.60 7.83
N ASP A 182 -12.91 -3.87 7.45
CA ASP A 182 -14.16 -4.46 6.97
C ASP A 182 -13.95 -5.31 5.71
N ARG A 183 -14.47 -6.54 5.71
CA ARG A 183 -14.37 -7.47 4.58
C ARG A 183 -15.08 -6.98 3.32
N ALA A 184 -16.17 -6.22 3.46
CA ALA A 184 -16.89 -5.66 2.33
C ALA A 184 -16.05 -4.56 1.66
N VAL A 185 -15.39 -3.71 2.46
CA VAL A 185 -14.45 -2.70 1.97
C VAL A 185 -13.25 -3.37 1.30
N GLU A 186 -12.64 -4.36 1.94
CA GLU A 186 -11.53 -5.13 1.36
C GLU A 186 -11.90 -5.76 0.02
N THR A 187 -13.07 -6.41 -0.04
CA THR A 187 -13.59 -7.03 -1.26
C THR A 187 -13.87 -5.99 -2.35
N ALA A 188 -14.46 -4.85 -1.98
CA ALA A 188 -14.73 -3.76 -2.92
C ALA A 188 -13.43 -3.20 -3.53
N ILE A 189 -12.38 -3.04 -2.72
CA ILE A 189 -11.06 -2.61 -3.21
C ILE A 189 -10.53 -3.58 -4.27
N TYR A 190 -10.52 -4.89 -4.02
CA TYR A 190 -10.08 -5.88 -5.02
C TYR A 190 -10.93 -5.87 -6.28
N ASN A 191 -12.25 -5.71 -6.17
CA ASN A 191 -13.14 -5.74 -7.32
C ASN A 191 -13.12 -4.45 -8.17
N THR A 192 -12.54 -3.37 -7.64
CA THR A 192 -12.49 -2.06 -8.29
C THR A 192 -11.07 -1.62 -8.69
N LEU A 193 -10.12 -2.56 -8.74
CA LEU A 193 -8.70 -2.34 -9.03
C LEU A 193 -8.50 -1.40 -10.24
N PRO A 194 -7.61 -0.40 -10.16
CA PRO A 194 -7.37 0.52 -11.26
C PRO A 194 -6.88 -0.17 -12.54
N HIS A 195 -7.59 0.03 -13.64
CA HIS A 195 -7.22 -0.43 -14.97
C HIS A 195 -6.88 0.73 -15.92
N ASN A 196 -7.10 1.97 -15.49
CA ASN A 196 -6.91 3.18 -16.28
C ASN A 196 -5.59 3.92 -16.00
N LEU A 197 -4.67 3.32 -15.24
CA LEU A 197 -3.41 3.96 -14.80
C LEU A 197 -2.56 4.43 -15.98
N GLY A 198 -2.48 3.64 -17.07
CA GLY A 198 -1.76 4.03 -18.28
C GLY A 198 -2.31 5.30 -18.91
N ARG A 199 -3.64 5.43 -19.00
CA ARG A 199 -4.31 6.64 -19.50
C ARG A 199 -4.09 7.83 -18.55
N LEU A 200 -4.20 7.62 -17.24
CA LEU A 200 -3.95 8.67 -16.27
C LEU A 200 -2.55 9.25 -16.43
N LEU A 201 -1.52 8.38 -16.51
CA LEU A 201 -0.13 8.82 -16.61
C LEU A 201 0.26 9.37 -17.99
N SER A 202 -0.53 9.10 -19.03
CA SER A 202 -0.34 9.76 -20.33
C SER A 202 -0.89 11.18 -20.34
N THR A 203 -1.96 11.45 -19.58
CA THR A 203 -2.57 12.80 -19.48
C THR A 203 -1.97 13.64 -18.34
N HIS A 204 -1.51 12.99 -17.28
CA HIS A 204 -0.91 13.57 -16.09
C HIS A 204 0.40 12.82 -15.75
N PRO A 205 1.48 13.08 -16.48
CA PRO A 205 2.77 12.43 -16.21
C PRO A 205 3.28 12.81 -14.82
N LEU A 206 4.01 11.88 -14.19
CA LEU A 206 4.64 12.17 -12.89
C LEU A 206 5.64 13.31 -13.04
N GLN A 207 5.56 14.29 -12.13
CA GLN A 207 6.48 15.42 -12.04
C GLN A 207 7.56 15.22 -10.98
N CYS A 208 7.61 14.04 -10.37
CA CYS A 208 8.59 13.66 -9.37
C CYS A 208 9.19 12.28 -9.70
N PRO A 209 10.40 11.97 -9.20
CA PRO A 209 11.01 10.67 -9.40
C PRO A 209 10.26 9.58 -8.63
N ALA A 210 10.34 8.36 -9.15
CA ALA A 210 9.77 7.17 -8.51
C ALA A 210 10.82 6.05 -8.41
N ALA A 211 10.67 5.19 -7.38
CA ALA A 211 11.45 3.97 -7.18
C ALA A 211 10.54 2.81 -6.74
N PHE A 212 11.06 1.60 -6.80
CA PHE A 212 10.36 0.38 -6.43
C PHE A 212 11.24 -0.52 -5.58
N ILE A 213 10.65 -1.11 -4.53
CA ILE A 213 11.24 -2.20 -3.76
C ILE A 213 10.31 -3.39 -3.86
N GLY A 214 10.80 -4.55 -4.28
CA GLY A 214 10.02 -5.77 -4.43
C GLY A 214 10.55 -6.95 -3.63
N GLY A 215 9.67 -7.89 -3.29
CA GLY A 215 10.04 -9.17 -2.71
C GLY A 215 10.46 -10.17 -3.79
N ARG A 216 11.58 -10.88 -3.61
CA ARG A 216 12.05 -11.88 -4.60
C ARG A 216 11.06 -13.01 -4.83
N ASP A 217 10.27 -13.33 -3.79
CA ASP A 217 9.27 -14.40 -3.80
C ASP A 217 7.84 -13.90 -4.02
N SER A 218 7.68 -12.61 -4.41
CA SER A 218 6.37 -12.03 -4.65
C SER A 218 5.64 -12.69 -5.82
N ASP A 219 4.49 -13.29 -5.53
CA ASP A 219 3.57 -13.82 -6.54
C ASP A 219 2.91 -12.71 -7.34
N GLU A 220 2.65 -11.57 -6.71
CA GLU A 220 2.05 -10.38 -7.33
C GLU A 220 2.94 -9.83 -8.44
N MET A 221 4.24 -9.74 -8.21
CA MET A 221 5.20 -9.33 -9.25
C MET A 221 5.23 -10.32 -10.42
N ARG A 222 5.19 -11.63 -10.14
CA ARG A 222 5.16 -12.67 -11.20
C ARG A 222 3.87 -12.57 -12.01
N GLN A 223 2.73 -12.35 -11.37
CA GLN A 223 1.42 -12.28 -12.02
C GLN A 223 1.24 -10.99 -12.83
N VAL A 224 1.56 -9.85 -12.25
CA VAL A 224 1.39 -8.53 -12.88
C VAL A 224 2.49 -8.26 -13.91
N GLY A 225 3.73 -8.63 -13.59
CA GLY A 225 4.92 -8.26 -14.37
C GLY A 225 5.38 -6.84 -14.06
N MET A 226 6.57 -6.49 -14.57
CA MET A 226 7.27 -5.26 -14.17
C MET A 226 7.34 -4.16 -15.23
N ALA A 227 6.81 -4.39 -16.43
CA ALA A 227 7.02 -3.50 -17.58
C ALA A 227 6.59 -2.04 -17.29
N MET A 228 5.40 -1.84 -16.72
CA MET A 228 4.92 -0.49 -16.39
C MET A 228 5.67 0.10 -15.20
N THR A 229 5.95 -0.69 -14.18
CA THR A 229 6.73 -0.29 -13.01
C THR A 229 8.13 0.17 -13.41
N LEU A 230 8.85 -0.61 -14.23
CA LEU A 230 10.19 -0.24 -14.72
C LEU A 230 10.17 1.06 -15.54
N ARG A 231 9.14 1.26 -16.36
CA ARG A 231 8.98 2.51 -17.11
C ARG A 231 8.82 3.72 -16.21
N ILE A 232 7.97 3.62 -15.18
CA ILE A 232 7.65 4.73 -14.27
C ILE A 232 8.82 5.03 -13.34
N THR A 233 9.49 3.99 -12.84
CA THR A 233 10.65 4.13 -11.96
C THR A 233 11.94 4.41 -12.73
N GLN A 234 11.91 4.35 -14.07
CA GLN A 234 13.11 4.45 -14.92
C GLN A 234 14.20 3.45 -14.49
N GLY A 235 13.79 2.24 -14.12
CA GLY A 235 14.68 1.17 -13.68
C GLY A 235 15.19 1.28 -12.23
N ARG A 236 14.77 2.29 -11.45
CA ARG A 236 15.13 2.42 -10.02
C ARG A 236 14.39 1.36 -9.22
N THR A 237 14.98 0.20 -9.13
CA THR A 237 14.40 -0.95 -8.44
C THR A 237 15.40 -1.58 -7.48
N MET A 238 14.88 -2.08 -6.36
CA MET A 238 15.62 -2.86 -5.37
C MET A 238 14.82 -4.11 -5.06
N MET A 239 15.50 -5.22 -4.82
CA MET A 239 14.87 -6.49 -4.45
C MET A 239 15.34 -6.92 -3.07
N LEU A 240 14.39 -7.22 -2.20
CA LEU A 240 14.63 -7.86 -0.90
C LEU A 240 14.20 -9.32 -0.94
N ASP A 241 14.77 -10.12 -0.07
CA ASP A 241 14.25 -11.47 0.15
C ASP A 241 12.88 -11.39 0.82
N GLY A 242 11.99 -12.34 0.54
CA GLY A 242 10.65 -12.38 1.10
C GLY A 242 9.52 -12.31 0.07
N SER A 243 8.30 -12.50 0.58
CA SER A 243 7.07 -12.52 -0.20
C SER A 243 6.55 -11.10 -0.50
N HIS A 244 5.34 -11.01 -1.06
CA HIS A 244 4.59 -9.75 -1.13
C HIS A 244 4.51 -9.01 0.22
N LEU A 245 4.57 -9.75 1.31
CA LEU A 245 4.44 -9.22 2.67
C LEU A 245 5.79 -9.03 3.38
N PHE A 246 6.90 -8.93 2.63
CA PHE A 246 8.24 -8.72 3.22
C PHE A 246 8.32 -7.52 4.19
N PRO A 247 7.51 -6.44 4.09
CA PRO A 247 7.52 -5.38 5.10
C PRO A 247 7.09 -5.86 6.50
N MET A 248 6.29 -6.92 6.56
CA MET A 248 5.88 -7.58 7.80
C MET A 248 6.83 -8.71 8.21
N GLU A 249 7.52 -9.30 7.24
CA GLU A 249 8.48 -10.40 7.46
C GLU A 249 9.83 -9.86 7.94
N GLN A 250 10.28 -8.73 7.38
CA GLN A 250 11.60 -8.14 7.58
C GLN A 250 11.52 -6.61 7.75
N PRO A 251 10.87 -6.09 8.81
CA PRO A 251 10.62 -4.66 8.95
C PRO A 251 11.90 -3.82 9.05
N MET A 252 12.97 -4.34 9.69
CA MET A 252 14.26 -3.64 9.81
C MET A 252 14.97 -3.52 8.45
N ALA A 253 15.06 -4.60 7.68
CA ALA A 253 15.67 -4.59 6.35
C ALA A 253 14.85 -3.72 5.38
N THR A 254 13.53 -3.78 5.49
CA THR A 254 12.61 -2.93 4.72
C THR A 254 12.84 -1.44 5.03
N ALA A 255 13.01 -1.07 6.30
CA ALA A 255 13.30 0.31 6.69
C ALA A 255 14.61 0.82 6.10
N ALA A 256 15.67 0.00 6.11
CA ALA A 256 16.95 0.36 5.50
C ALA A 256 16.85 0.54 3.98
N ALA A 257 16.09 -0.32 3.31
CA ALA A 257 15.85 -0.20 1.87
C ALA A 257 15.02 1.04 1.52
N ILE A 258 14.00 1.37 2.33
CA ILE A 258 13.21 2.60 2.18
C ILE A 258 14.12 3.83 2.35
N GLU A 259 14.97 3.88 3.38
CA GLU A 259 15.90 4.97 3.59
C GLU A 259 16.82 5.19 2.37
N ALA A 260 17.45 4.13 1.88
CA ALA A 260 18.33 4.19 0.72
C ALA A 260 17.58 4.70 -0.54
N ALA A 261 16.37 4.22 -0.78
CA ALA A 261 15.55 4.67 -1.89
C ALA A 261 15.14 6.14 -1.75
N LEU A 262 14.73 6.59 -0.55
CA LEU A 262 14.36 7.99 -0.29
C LEU A 262 15.54 8.95 -0.46
N LEU A 263 16.74 8.57 -0.02
CA LEU A 263 17.96 9.36 -0.23
C LEU A 263 18.26 9.52 -1.73
N ASN A 264 18.13 8.45 -2.51
CA ASN A 264 18.29 8.50 -3.96
C ASN A 264 17.25 9.42 -4.60
N LEU A 265 15.96 9.28 -4.25
CA LEU A 265 14.89 10.13 -4.77
C LEU A 265 15.06 11.60 -4.37
N ALA A 266 15.55 11.88 -3.15
CA ALA A 266 15.81 13.22 -2.67
C ALA A 266 16.93 13.92 -3.46
N ALA A 267 17.97 13.17 -3.83
CA ALA A 267 19.08 13.68 -4.65
C ALA A 267 18.63 14.05 -6.07
N LEU A 268 17.64 13.33 -6.62
CA LEU A 268 17.07 13.59 -7.95
C LEU A 268 16.10 14.79 -7.97
N ASN A 269 15.49 15.11 -6.83
CA ASN A 269 14.53 16.22 -6.71
C ASN A 269 14.82 17.01 -5.42
N PRO A 270 15.90 17.81 -5.39
CA PRO A 270 16.26 18.62 -4.23
C PRO A 270 15.20 19.69 -3.97
N VAL A 271 14.93 19.98 -2.69
CA VAL A 271 14.09 21.11 -2.30
C VAL A 271 14.82 22.39 -2.69
N LYS A 272 14.19 23.23 -3.50
CA LYS A 272 14.70 24.58 -3.76
C LYS A 272 14.38 25.45 -2.55
N HIS A 273 15.41 25.90 -1.86
CA HIS A 273 15.31 26.83 -0.73
C HIS A 273 15.08 28.26 -1.25
#